data_6a77cdeaa4752390da251119b72b9bc8
#
_entry.id   6a77cdeaa4752390da251119b72b9bc8
#
_cell.length_a   1.000
_cell.length_b   1.000
_cell.length_c   1.000
_cell.angle_alpha   90.00
_cell.angle_beta   90.00
_cell.angle_gamma   90.00
#
_symmetry.space_group_name_H-M   'P 1'
#
loop_
_entity.id
_entity.type
_entity.pdbx_description
1 polymer ?
#
loop_
_entity_poly.entity_id
_entity_poly.type
_entity_poly.pdbx_seq_one_letter_code
_entity_poly.pdbx_strand_id
1 'polypeptide(L)'
;MRLKSAYIIECESFDKDANGKVTTVYAKYFPNSKSGSDTSGIHVKGTLHWVSAKHAIPVELNEYDRLFNVEDPSSAEGDFKSYINPHSLHTVTTAWGEPALLNDALEARFQFLRKGYFYQDTNSSKDKLVFNRTVTLKDTWAKEQKK
;
A
#
# COMPACT_ATOMS: atom_id res chain seq x y z
N MET A 1 -20.25 -3.66 -1.54
CA MET A 1 -19.11 -2.74 -1.73
C MET A 1 -18.61 -2.82 -3.17
N ARG A 2 -17.94 -1.79 -3.69
CA ARG A 2 -17.34 -1.83 -5.04
C ARG A 2 -15.86 -2.19 -4.97
N LEU A 3 -15.41 -3.09 -5.81
CA LEU A 3 -13.99 -3.27 -6.10
C LEU A 3 -13.55 -2.14 -7.05
N LYS A 4 -12.46 -1.45 -6.71
CA LYS A 4 -11.96 -0.30 -7.50
C LYS A 4 -11.78 -0.68 -8.96
N SER A 5 -12.36 0.12 -9.86
CA SER A 5 -12.35 -0.08 -11.32
C SER A 5 -12.93 -1.43 -11.81
N ALA A 6 -13.69 -2.12 -10.95
CA ALA A 6 -14.30 -3.39 -11.26
C ALA A 6 -15.81 -3.42 -10.87
N TYR A 7 -16.27 -4.48 -10.29
CA TYR A 7 -17.69 -4.74 -10.02
C TYR A 7 -18.08 -4.43 -8.58
N ILE A 8 -19.37 -4.33 -8.33
CA ILE A 8 -19.93 -4.37 -6.99
C ILE A 8 -19.96 -5.83 -6.53
N ILE A 9 -19.61 -6.04 -5.27
CA ILE A 9 -19.67 -7.33 -4.59
C ILE A 9 -20.52 -7.23 -3.32
N GLU A 10 -21.13 -8.35 -2.97
CA GLU A 10 -21.86 -8.56 -1.73
C GLU A 10 -21.30 -9.77 -1.01
N CYS A 11 -20.97 -9.62 0.28
CA CYS A 11 -20.53 -10.73 1.11
C CYS A 11 -21.70 -11.71 1.35
N GLU A 12 -21.47 -12.99 1.10
CA GLU A 12 -22.43 -14.06 1.38
C GLU A 12 -22.08 -14.82 2.66
N SER A 13 -20.77 -15.08 2.86
CA SER A 13 -20.27 -15.76 4.04
C SER A 13 -18.81 -15.44 4.28
N PHE A 14 -18.25 -15.90 5.39
CA PHE A 14 -16.84 -15.75 5.72
C PHE A 14 -16.36 -16.86 6.66
N ASP A 15 -15.05 -17.18 6.56
CA ASP A 15 -14.35 -18.07 7.47
C ASP A 15 -13.54 -17.30 8.49
N LYS A 16 -13.33 -17.90 9.64
CA LYS A 16 -12.46 -17.38 10.72
C LYS A 16 -11.42 -18.42 11.13
N ASP A 17 -10.29 -17.95 11.60
CA ASP A 17 -9.30 -18.78 12.28
C ASP A 17 -9.71 -19.09 13.74
N ALA A 18 -8.87 -19.89 14.43
CA ALA A 18 -9.10 -20.27 15.83
C ALA A 18 -9.14 -19.07 16.80
N ASN A 19 -8.59 -17.90 16.39
CA ASN A 19 -8.58 -16.66 17.17
C ASN A 19 -9.78 -15.74 16.85
N GLY A 20 -10.68 -16.18 15.96
CA GLY A 20 -11.85 -15.41 15.55
C GLY A 20 -11.56 -14.34 14.47
N LYS A 21 -10.33 -14.29 13.92
CA LYS A 21 -9.95 -13.40 12.84
C LYS A 21 -10.48 -13.93 11.51
N VAL A 22 -11.16 -13.06 10.74
CA VAL A 22 -11.65 -13.41 9.40
C VAL A 22 -10.46 -13.68 8.48
N THR A 23 -10.45 -14.86 7.86
CA THR A 23 -9.41 -15.33 6.93
C THR A 23 -9.86 -15.28 5.48
N THR A 24 -11.13 -15.60 5.23
CA THR A 24 -11.71 -15.65 3.89
C THR A 24 -13.09 -15.01 3.90
N VAL A 25 -13.41 -14.28 2.85
CA VAL A 25 -14.74 -13.72 2.62
C VAL A 25 -15.23 -14.25 1.28
N TYR A 26 -16.37 -14.94 1.29
CA TYR A 26 -17.05 -15.38 0.08
C TYR A 26 -18.02 -14.30 -0.36
N ALA A 27 -17.96 -13.95 -1.64
CA ALA A 27 -18.76 -12.86 -2.16
C ALA A 27 -19.28 -13.18 -3.57
N LYS A 28 -20.50 -12.81 -3.85
CA LYS A 28 -21.01 -12.74 -5.21
C LYS A 28 -20.72 -11.39 -5.82
N TYR A 29 -20.59 -11.32 -7.14
CA TYR A 29 -20.47 -10.07 -7.87
C TYR A 29 -21.70 -9.82 -8.72
N PHE A 30 -21.94 -8.55 -9.04
CA PHE A 30 -23.06 -8.14 -9.88
C PHE A 30 -22.55 -7.83 -11.30
N PRO A 31 -22.85 -8.66 -12.32
CA PRO A 31 -22.27 -8.53 -13.66
C PRO A 31 -22.53 -7.16 -14.33
N ASN A 32 -23.69 -6.57 -14.07
CA ASN A 32 -24.11 -5.30 -14.67
C ASN A 32 -23.54 -4.07 -13.93
N SER A 33 -22.69 -4.25 -12.91
CA SER A 33 -22.17 -3.18 -12.07
C SER A 33 -20.73 -2.77 -12.40
N LYS A 34 -20.22 -3.11 -13.59
CA LYS A 34 -18.83 -2.78 -13.98
C LYS A 34 -18.62 -1.27 -13.97
N SER A 35 -17.53 -0.83 -13.32
CA SER A 35 -17.15 0.56 -13.31
C SER A 35 -17.00 1.14 -14.72
N GLY A 36 -17.61 2.31 -14.97
CA GLY A 36 -17.61 2.97 -16.28
C GLY A 36 -18.79 2.55 -17.18
N SER A 37 -19.45 1.42 -16.90
CA SER A 37 -20.64 0.94 -17.65
C SER A 37 -21.68 0.30 -16.73
N ASP A 38 -21.84 0.85 -15.53
CA ASP A 38 -22.77 0.32 -14.52
C ASP A 38 -24.23 0.61 -14.92
N THR A 39 -24.98 -0.45 -15.13
CA THR A 39 -26.44 -0.44 -15.39
C THR A 39 -27.22 -1.17 -14.30
N SER A 40 -26.57 -1.55 -13.20
CA SER A 40 -27.19 -2.36 -12.14
C SER A 40 -28.20 -1.57 -11.28
N GLY A 41 -28.11 -0.25 -11.26
CA GLY A 41 -28.90 0.58 -10.34
C GLY A 41 -28.51 0.46 -8.86
N ILE A 42 -27.42 -0.28 -8.53
CA ILE A 42 -27.01 -0.55 -7.16
C ILE A 42 -26.07 0.57 -6.68
N HIS A 43 -26.47 1.27 -5.61
CA HIS A 43 -25.63 2.29 -4.98
C HIS A 43 -24.88 1.73 -3.77
N VAL A 44 -23.56 1.92 -3.73
CA VAL A 44 -22.70 1.49 -2.62
C VAL A 44 -21.82 2.64 -2.13
N LYS A 45 -21.67 2.74 -0.81
CA LYS A 45 -20.89 3.82 -0.18
C LYS A 45 -19.39 3.57 -0.14
N GLY A 46 -18.96 2.30 -0.28
CA GLY A 46 -17.58 1.91 -0.08
C GLY A 46 -16.92 1.35 -1.34
N THR A 47 -15.64 1.71 -1.54
CA THR A 47 -14.79 1.12 -2.58
C THR A 47 -13.58 0.47 -1.93
N LEU A 48 -13.31 -0.78 -2.30
CA LEU A 48 -12.13 -1.54 -1.88
C LEU A 48 -11.03 -1.44 -2.92
N HIS A 49 -9.80 -1.26 -2.48
CA HIS A 49 -8.62 -1.53 -3.27
C HIS A 49 -8.34 -3.04 -3.23
N TRP A 50 -7.93 -3.59 -4.34
CA TRP A 50 -7.74 -5.04 -4.49
C TRP A 50 -6.71 -5.34 -5.57
N VAL A 51 -6.13 -6.54 -5.51
CA VAL A 51 -5.34 -7.16 -6.58
C VAL A 51 -5.83 -8.59 -6.81
N SER A 52 -5.66 -9.10 -8.02
CA SER A 52 -6.07 -10.47 -8.36
C SER A 52 -5.10 -11.48 -7.76
N ALA A 53 -5.56 -12.37 -6.89
CA ALA A 53 -4.73 -13.43 -6.32
C ALA A 53 -4.06 -14.32 -7.38
N LYS A 54 -4.71 -14.50 -8.54
CA LYS A 54 -4.18 -15.30 -9.65
C LYS A 54 -3.07 -14.60 -10.43
N HIS A 55 -3.13 -13.25 -10.51
CA HIS A 55 -2.29 -12.48 -11.42
C HIS A 55 -1.35 -11.51 -10.69
N ALA A 56 -1.59 -11.24 -9.41
CA ALA A 56 -0.75 -10.35 -8.63
C ALA A 56 0.70 -10.85 -8.58
N ILE A 57 1.61 -9.91 -8.57
CA ILE A 57 3.04 -10.16 -8.48
C ILE A 57 3.57 -9.73 -7.11
N PRO A 58 4.55 -10.44 -6.54
CA PRO A 58 5.17 -10.02 -5.30
C PRO A 58 5.98 -8.74 -5.51
N VAL A 59 5.88 -7.81 -4.58
CA VAL A 59 6.65 -6.58 -4.57
C VAL A 59 7.19 -6.30 -3.18
N GLU A 60 8.34 -5.62 -3.11
CA GLU A 60 8.92 -5.14 -1.88
C GLU A 60 8.69 -3.62 -1.75
N LEU A 61 8.28 -3.17 -0.57
CA LEU A 61 8.06 -1.76 -0.30
C LEU A 61 9.00 -1.30 0.81
N ASN A 62 9.77 -0.25 0.56
CA ASN A 62 10.58 0.44 1.54
C ASN A 62 9.84 1.69 2.01
N GLU A 63 9.48 1.69 3.28
CA GLU A 63 8.82 2.81 3.94
C GLU A 63 9.82 3.49 4.87
N TYR A 64 10.26 4.68 4.48
CA TYR A 64 11.24 5.47 5.24
C TYR A 64 10.55 6.34 6.27
N ASP A 65 11.19 6.48 7.43
CA ASP A 65 10.91 7.45 8.48
C ASP A 65 12.15 8.30 8.74
N ARG A 66 12.12 9.16 9.72
CA ARG A 66 13.24 10.02 10.11
C ARG A 66 14.49 9.19 10.42
N LEU A 67 15.61 9.63 9.88
CA LEU A 67 16.89 8.96 10.14
C LEU A 67 17.37 9.17 11.59
N PHE A 68 17.03 10.30 12.19
CA PHE A 68 17.42 10.63 13.56
C PHE A 68 16.21 10.86 14.46
N ASN A 69 16.37 10.55 15.74
CA ASN A 69 15.36 10.79 16.78
C ASN A 69 15.37 12.23 17.32
N VAL A 70 16.33 13.04 16.90
CA VAL A 70 16.47 14.46 17.25
C VAL A 70 16.39 15.32 15.99
N GLU A 71 16.00 16.58 16.16
CA GLU A 71 15.83 17.51 15.05
C GLU A 71 17.16 17.89 14.41
N ASP A 72 18.17 18.18 15.24
CA ASP A 72 19.53 18.51 14.80
C ASP A 72 20.55 17.63 15.53
N PRO A 73 20.97 16.52 14.92
CA PRO A 73 21.98 15.65 15.53
C PRO A 73 23.38 16.27 15.58
N SER A 74 23.65 17.34 14.81
CA SER A 74 24.95 18.01 14.80
C SER A 74 25.14 18.94 15.99
N SER A 75 24.05 19.46 16.55
CA SER A 75 24.06 20.32 17.74
C SER A 75 23.81 19.53 19.04
N ALA A 76 23.47 18.25 18.95
CA ALA A 76 23.23 17.39 20.11
C ALA A 76 24.59 16.95 20.75
N GLU A 77 24.58 16.72 22.07
CA GLU A 77 25.78 16.27 22.80
C GLU A 77 26.15 14.81 22.42
N GLY A 78 27.44 14.57 22.20
CA GLY A 78 27.99 13.23 21.96
C GLY A 78 28.06 12.81 20.50
N ASP A 79 28.16 11.49 20.26
CA ASP A 79 28.23 10.95 18.90
C ASP A 79 26.86 10.98 18.24
N PHE A 80 26.74 11.63 17.08
CA PHE A 80 25.50 11.71 16.29
C PHE A 80 24.89 10.32 15.96
N LYS A 81 25.71 9.27 15.91
CA LYS A 81 25.27 7.89 15.68
C LYS A 81 24.35 7.37 16.79
N SER A 82 24.48 7.90 18.01
CA SER A 82 23.61 7.53 19.13
C SER A 82 22.16 8.00 18.93
N TYR A 83 21.94 8.96 18.04
CA TYR A 83 20.62 9.49 17.71
C TYR A 83 19.98 8.86 16.48
N ILE A 84 20.63 7.87 15.86
CA ILE A 84 20.06 7.16 14.71
C ILE A 84 18.77 6.44 15.15
N ASN A 85 17.71 6.64 14.38
CA ASN A 85 16.45 5.93 14.54
C ASN A 85 16.59 4.51 13.98
N PRO A 86 16.59 3.47 14.82
CA PRO A 86 16.69 2.08 14.34
C PRO A 86 15.50 1.62 13.51
N HIS A 87 14.39 2.38 13.55
CA HIS A 87 13.17 2.13 12.79
C HIS A 87 13.00 3.08 11.60
N SER A 88 14.09 3.73 11.16
CA SER A 88 14.07 4.67 10.03
C SER A 88 13.73 4.03 8.68
N LEU A 89 13.82 2.71 8.56
CA LEU A 89 13.41 1.94 7.40
C LEU A 89 12.56 0.75 7.83
N HIS A 90 11.35 0.66 7.28
CA HIS A 90 10.49 -0.49 7.40
C HIS A 90 10.30 -1.13 6.02
N THR A 91 10.79 -2.35 5.82
CA THR A 91 10.66 -3.08 4.56
C THR A 91 9.50 -4.08 4.65
N VAL A 92 8.52 -3.93 3.76
CA VAL A 92 7.40 -4.88 3.60
C VAL A 92 7.72 -5.81 2.44
N THR A 93 8.00 -7.07 2.75
CA THR A 93 8.39 -8.10 1.76
C THR A 93 7.22 -8.97 1.27
N THR A 94 6.04 -8.80 1.86
CA THR A 94 4.84 -9.60 1.58
C THR A 94 3.75 -8.80 0.89
N ALA A 95 4.11 -7.74 0.16
CA ALA A 95 3.17 -6.94 -0.61
C ALA A 95 2.91 -7.55 -1.99
N TRP A 96 1.73 -7.25 -2.53
CA TRP A 96 1.29 -7.72 -3.84
C TRP A 96 0.89 -6.53 -4.71
N GLY A 97 1.38 -6.50 -5.94
CA GLY A 97 1.12 -5.46 -6.91
C GLY A 97 0.40 -5.98 -8.17
N GLU A 98 -0.07 -5.05 -8.98
CA GLU A 98 -0.65 -5.37 -10.28
C GLU A 98 0.44 -5.78 -11.29
N PRO A 99 0.17 -6.74 -12.20
CA PRO A 99 1.15 -7.19 -13.20
C PRO A 99 1.65 -6.08 -14.13
N ALA A 100 0.86 -5.01 -14.29
CA ALA A 100 1.24 -3.86 -15.11
C ALA A 100 2.56 -3.20 -14.64
N LEU A 101 2.91 -3.31 -13.36
CA LEU A 101 4.16 -2.81 -12.81
C LEU A 101 5.43 -3.41 -13.44
N LEU A 102 5.31 -4.59 -14.09
CA LEU A 102 6.44 -5.22 -14.80
C LEU A 102 6.79 -4.53 -16.12
N ASN A 103 5.88 -3.72 -16.67
CA ASN A 103 6.04 -3.11 -17.98
C ASN A 103 6.62 -1.68 -17.92
N ASP A 104 6.74 -1.15 -16.71
CA ASP A 104 7.22 0.22 -16.51
C ASP A 104 8.75 0.26 -16.52
N ALA A 105 9.29 1.40 -16.94
CA ALA A 105 10.73 1.65 -16.89
C ALA A 105 11.21 1.76 -15.44
N LEU A 106 12.47 1.43 -15.20
CA LEU A 106 13.16 1.75 -13.95
C LEU A 106 12.98 3.24 -13.63
N GLU A 107 12.92 3.58 -12.36
CA GLU A 107 12.71 4.95 -11.88
C GLU A 107 11.31 5.52 -12.14
N ALA A 108 10.34 4.70 -12.53
CA ALA A 108 8.96 5.12 -12.66
C ALA A 108 8.35 5.53 -11.29
N ARG A 109 7.40 6.45 -11.34
CA ARG A 109 6.73 7.00 -10.15
C ARG A 109 5.28 6.56 -10.14
N PHE A 110 4.81 6.11 -8.97
CA PHE A 110 3.48 5.54 -8.80
C PHE A 110 2.76 6.17 -7.62
N GLN A 111 1.46 6.30 -7.73
CA GLN A 111 0.58 6.46 -6.60
C GLN A 111 -0.03 5.09 -6.26
N PHE A 112 0.43 4.45 -5.20
CA PHE A 112 -0.23 3.26 -4.68
C PHE A 112 -1.43 3.72 -3.83
N LEU A 113 -2.62 3.45 -4.34
CA LEU A 113 -3.86 3.94 -3.76
C LEU A 113 -3.98 3.59 -2.28
N ARG A 114 -4.27 4.59 -1.44
CA ARG A 114 -4.37 4.50 0.02
C ARG A 114 -3.05 4.19 0.74
N LYS A 115 -1.92 4.09 0.02
CA LYS A 115 -0.60 3.78 0.61
C LYS A 115 0.34 4.98 0.56
N GLY A 116 0.44 5.67 -0.58
CA GLY A 116 1.35 6.78 -0.76
C GLY A 116 1.85 6.90 -2.19
N TYR A 117 2.87 7.72 -2.35
CA TYR A 117 3.60 7.87 -3.60
C TYR A 117 4.91 7.10 -3.49
N PHE A 118 5.21 6.34 -4.52
CA PHE A 118 6.34 5.45 -4.56
C PHE A 118 7.16 5.67 -5.83
N TYR A 119 8.43 5.40 -5.70
CA TYR A 119 9.41 5.44 -6.74
C TYR A 119 9.99 4.04 -6.91
N GLN A 120 10.09 3.56 -8.13
CA GLN A 120 10.69 2.26 -8.40
C GLN A 120 12.20 2.34 -8.20
N ASP A 121 12.72 1.52 -7.29
CA ASP A 121 14.14 1.50 -6.96
C ASP A 121 14.99 1.03 -8.15
N THR A 122 16.16 1.61 -8.33
CA THR A 122 17.12 1.23 -9.38
C THR A 122 17.63 -0.21 -9.24
N ASN A 123 17.57 -0.77 -8.03
CA ASN A 123 17.89 -2.17 -7.77
C ASN A 123 16.75 -3.13 -8.12
N SER A 124 15.62 -2.64 -8.63
CA SER A 124 14.53 -3.50 -9.10
C SER A 124 14.97 -4.34 -10.29
N SER A 125 14.51 -5.58 -10.32
CA SER A 125 14.61 -6.48 -11.45
C SER A 125 13.23 -7.05 -11.78
N LYS A 126 13.10 -7.75 -12.92
CA LYS A 126 11.84 -8.41 -13.29
C LYS A 126 11.39 -9.46 -12.27
N ASP A 127 12.34 -10.06 -11.55
CA ASP A 127 12.07 -11.09 -10.55
C ASP A 127 11.86 -10.50 -9.15
N LYS A 128 12.30 -9.26 -8.92
CA LYS A 128 12.17 -8.55 -7.64
C LYS A 128 11.93 -7.07 -7.88
N LEU A 129 10.67 -6.67 -7.85
CA LEU A 129 10.30 -5.25 -7.88
C LEU A 129 10.40 -4.65 -6.48
N VAL A 130 11.15 -3.56 -6.37
CA VAL A 130 11.34 -2.79 -5.13
C VAL A 130 10.83 -1.38 -5.33
N PHE A 131 10.05 -0.86 -4.40
CA PHE A 131 9.51 0.48 -4.45
C PHE A 131 9.81 1.24 -3.15
N ASN A 132 10.30 2.45 -3.28
CA ASN A 132 10.60 3.37 -2.18
C ASN A 132 9.46 4.36 -2.01
N ARG A 133 8.87 4.42 -0.82
CA ARG A 133 7.86 5.43 -0.51
C ARG A 133 8.53 6.81 -0.38
N THR A 134 8.10 7.74 -1.24
CA THR A 134 8.62 9.11 -1.23
C THR A 134 7.74 10.05 -0.39
N VAL A 135 6.42 9.89 -0.47
CA VAL A 135 5.46 10.73 0.25
C VAL A 135 4.28 9.89 0.74
N THR A 136 3.80 10.17 1.94
CA THR A 136 2.56 9.64 2.48
C THR A 136 1.34 10.38 1.89
N LEU A 137 0.14 9.77 1.92
CA LEU A 137 -1.09 10.44 1.46
C LEU A 137 -1.61 11.52 2.41
N LYS A 138 -1.17 11.50 3.66
CA LYS A 138 -1.54 12.47 4.69
C LYS A 138 -0.26 13.02 5.29
N ASP A 139 -0.20 14.32 5.45
CA ASP A 139 0.86 14.95 6.22
C ASP A 139 0.77 14.51 7.69
N THR A 140 1.67 13.62 8.08
CA THR A 140 1.80 13.16 9.47
C THR A 140 2.57 14.16 10.32
N TRP A 141 3.40 15.03 9.72
CA TRP A 141 4.18 16.05 10.40
C TRP A 141 3.33 17.11 11.09
N ALA A 142 2.29 17.59 10.41
CA ALA A 142 1.37 18.59 10.98
C ALA A 142 0.61 18.07 12.22
N LYS A 143 0.56 16.76 12.44
CA LYS A 143 -0.06 16.14 13.63
C LYS A 143 0.91 15.95 14.78
N GLU A 144 2.19 15.69 14.48
CA GLU A 144 3.23 15.50 15.51
C GLU A 144 3.67 16.83 16.12
N GLN A 145 3.66 17.93 15.36
CA GLN A 145 3.97 19.27 15.87
C GLN A 145 2.87 19.85 16.78
N LYS A 146 1.69 19.22 16.84
CA LYS A 146 0.57 19.65 17.69
C LYS A 146 0.44 18.83 18.98
N LYS A 147 1.36 17.95 19.29
CA LYS A 147 1.49 17.23 20.57
C LYS A 147 2.64 17.81 21.39
#